data_3df540343c4a1ea767b8bca13889c339
#
_entry.id   3df540343c4a1ea767b8bca13889c339
#
_cell.length_a   1.000
_cell.length_b   1.000
_cell.length_c   1.000
_cell.angle_alpha   90.00
_cell.angle_beta   90.00
_cell.angle_gamma   90.00
#
_symmetry.space_group_name_H-M   'P 1'
#
loop_
_entity.id
_entity.type
_entity.pdbx_description
1 polymer ?
#
loop_
_entity_poly.entity_id
_entity_poly.type
_entity_poly.pdbx_seq_one_letter_code
_entity_poly.pdbx_strand_id
1 'polypeptide(L)'
;MDRPITTLFMLMSVDGKISTGATDDLDIDKDFPKIAGVREGLHQYYEIEQTTDLWSLNSGRVQAKLGVNTKEMPDKTPVSFVIIDNDHLNKNGVLYFCSLAKEFVLITSNANHPAFDVDESNLHIIRQNGPSLKEALAELKSEYGCERITIQSGGTLNSLFLYEKLFDYIDIVIAPVLIGGKDTPTLIDGKSLLS
;
A
#
# COMPACT_ATOMS: atom_id res chain seq x y z
N MET A 1 -0.93 13.55 18.98
CA MET A 1 0.37 13.00 18.57
C MET A 1 0.63 13.55 17.18
N ASP A 2 1.78 14.12 16.95
CA ASP A 2 2.16 14.70 15.67
C ASP A 2 2.51 13.57 14.70
N ARG A 3 1.87 13.53 13.52
CA ARG A 3 2.01 12.49 12.49
C ARG A 3 1.96 13.12 11.10
N PRO A 4 2.37 12.40 10.05
CA PRO A 4 2.19 12.88 8.68
C PRO A 4 0.73 13.17 8.35
N ILE A 5 0.51 14.08 7.43
CA ILE A 5 -0.77 14.20 6.73
C ILE A 5 -0.91 12.97 5.83
N THR A 6 -2.04 12.29 5.92
CA THR A 6 -2.29 11.03 5.22
C THR A 6 -3.40 11.19 4.18
N THR A 7 -3.14 10.73 2.96
CA THR A 7 -4.10 10.71 1.86
C THR A 7 -4.32 9.26 1.40
N LEU A 8 -5.53 8.74 1.52
CA LEU A 8 -5.89 7.50 0.83
C LEU A 8 -6.07 7.82 -0.66
N PHE A 9 -5.25 7.22 -1.52
CA PHE A 9 -5.37 7.35 -2.97
C PHE A 9 -5.57 5.97 -3.60
N MET A 10 -6.72 5.75 -4.23
CA MET A 10 -7.07 4.42 -4.75
C MET A 10 -7.82 4.50 -6.07
N LEU A 11 -7.56 3.50 -6.93
CA LEU A 11 -8.42 3.16 -8.06
C LEU A 11 -9.44 2.11 -7.62
N MET A 12 -10.71 2.29 -7.95
CA MET A 12 -11.75 1.30 -7.67
C MET A 12 -12.80 1.24 -8.80
N SER A 13 -13.57 0.17 -8.84
CA SER A 13 -14.75 0.06 -9.70
C SER A 13 -15.93 0.91 -9.19
N VAL A 14 -16.97 1.08 -10.00
CA VAL A 14 -18.21 1.78 -9.62
C VAL A 14 -18.88 1.14 -8.41
N ASP A 15 -18.78 -0.18 -8.26
CA ASP A 15 -19.32 -0.93 -7.11
C ASP A 15 -18.31 -1.10 -5.96
N GLY A 16 -17.26 -0.25 -5.91
CA GLY A 16 -16.36 -0.12 -4.77
C GLY A 16 -15.31 -1.23 -4.65
N LYS A 17 -15.04 -1.99 -5.71
CA LYS A 17 -14.05 -3.07 -5.68
C LYS A 17 -12.66 -2.56 -6.03
N ILE A 18 -11.65 -3.03 -5.29
CA ILE A 18 -10.21 -2.76 -5.50
C ILE A 18 -9.45 -4.00 -5.97
N SER A 19 -10.16 -5.04 -6.36
CA SER A 19 -9.65 -6.24 -7.01
C SER A 19 -10.67 -6.71 -8.03
N THR A 20 -10.26 -7.55 -8.97
CA THR A 20 -11.14 -8.15 -10.00
C THR A 20 -11.75 -9.47 -9.56
N GLY A 21 -11.42 -9.96 -8.37
CA GLY A 21 -11.99 -11.17 -7.78
C GLY A 21 -11.46 -11.45 -6.39
N ALA A 22 -11.88 -12.59 -5.82
CA ALA A 22 -11.63 -12.95 -4.42
C ALA A 22 -10.25 -13.61 -4.16
N THR A 23 -9.51 -13.98 -5.20
CA THR A 23 -8.20 -14.65 -5.06
C THR A 23 -7.05 -13.68 -5.24
N ASP A 24 -5.88 -14.04 -4.72
CA ASP A 24 -4.67 -13.23 -4.84
C ASP A 24 -4.07 -13.20 -6.26
N ASP A 25 -4.57 -14.02 -7.19
CA ASP A 25 -4.19 -13.99 -8.61
C ASP A 25 -4.86 -12.84 -9.38
N LEU A 26 -5.99 -12.35 -8.88
CA LEU A 26 -6.83 -11.33 -9.51
C LEU A 26 -6.56 -9.94 -8.90
N ASP A 27 -6.27 -8.95 -9.74
CA ASP A 27 -5.93 -7.61 -9.31
C ASP A 27 -6.28 -6.57 -10.37
N ILE A 28 -6.67 -5.35 -9.94
CA ILE A 28 -7.01 -4.27 -10.87
C ILE A 28 -5.82 -3.85 -11.72
N ASP A 29 -4.62 -3.81 -11.18
CA ASP A 29 -3.41 -3.44 -11.93
C ASP A 29 -3.05 -4.46 -13.01
N LYS A 30 -3.39 -5.74 -12.79
CA LYS A 30 -3.17 -6.82 -13.76
C LYS A 30 -4.28 -6.93 -14.80
N ASP A 31 -5.52 -6.64 -14.41
CA ASP A 31 -6.70 -7.03 -15.17
C ASP A 31 -7.40 -5.86 -15.88
N PHE A 32 -7.42 -4.66 -15.30
CA PHE A 32 -8.01 -3.48 -15.94
C PHE A 32 -7.37 -3.14 -17.29
N PRO A 33 -6.04 -3.31 -17.49
CA PRO A 33 -5.44 -3.13 -18.81
C PRO A 33 -5.98 -4.07 -19.90
N LYS A 34 -6.65 -5.16 -19.52
CA LYS A 34 -7.24 -6.15 -20.43
C LYS A 34 -8.70 -5.85 -20.79
N ILE A 35 -9.36 -4.93 -20.06
CA ILE A 35 -10.78 -4.62 -20.21
C ILE A 35 -10.94 -3.41 -21.12
N ALA A 36 -11.56 -3.62 -22.29
CA ALA A 36 -11.90 -2.54 -23.22
C ALA A 36 -12.85 -1.53 -22.55
N GLY A 37 -12.61 -0.24 -22.78
CA GLY A 37 -13.34 0.85 -22.12
C GLY A 37 -12.77 1.26 -20.76
N VAL A 38 -12.07 0.38 -20.05
CA VAL A 38 -11.30 0.71 -18.83
C VAL A 38 -9.85 1.05 -19.20
N ARG A 39 -9.20 0.18 -19.99
CA ARG A 39 -7.82 0.34 -20.45
C ARG A 39 -7.55 1.72 -21.04
N GLU A 40 -8.47 2.22 -21.84
CA GLU A 40 -8.32 3.52 -22.54
C GLU A 40 -8.28 4.73 -21.57
N GLY A 41 -8.84 4.58 -20.38
CA GLY A 41 -8.85 5.63 -19.34
C GLY A 41 -7.79 5.49 -18.26
N LEU A 42 -7.08 4.35 -18.16
CA LEU A 42 -6.13 4.08 -17.08
C LEU A 42 -4.97 5.07 -17.00
N HIS A 43 -4.56 5.67 -18.14
CA HIS A 43 -3.51 6.69 -18.15
C HIS A 43 -3.83 7.85 -17.21
N GLN A 44 -5.11 8.24 -17.05
CA GLN A 44 -5.53 9.32 -16.16
C GLN A 44 -5.23 8.99 -14.69
N TYR A 45 -5.46 7.73 -14.27
CA TYR A 45 -5.10 7.28 -12.94
C TYR A 45 -3.58 7.41 -12.70
N TYR A 46 -2.77 6.90 -13.61
CA TYR A 46 -1.31 6.95 -13.48
C TYR A 46 -0.75 8.38 -13.55
N GLU A 47 -1.36 9.27 -14.34
CA GLU A 47 -0.99 10.69 -14.37
C GLU A 47 -1.26 11.37 -13.02
N ILE A 48 -2.40 11.08 -12.38
CA ILE A 48 -2.73 11.60 -11.05
C ILE A 48 -1.78 10.99 -10.00
N GLU A 49 -1.50 9.70 -10.09
CA GLU A 49 -0.57 9.00 -9.19
C GLU A 49 0.81 9.65 -9.17
N GLN A 50 1.32 10.11 -10.32
CA GLN A 50 2.60 10.82 -10.40
C GLN A 50 2.61 12.17 -9.65
N THR A 51 1.47 12.69 -9.25
CA THR A 51 1.34 13.93 -8.48
C THR A 51 1.13 13.71 -6.99
N THR A 52 1.11 12.47 -6.53
CA THR A 52 0.95 12.12 -5.12
C THR A 52 2.21 12.41 -4.30
N ASP A 53 2.15 12.16 -2.99
CA ASP A 53 3.27 12.43 -2.08
C ASP A 53 4.50 11.56 -2.41
N LEU A 54 5.69 12.07 -2.07
CA LEU A 54 6.94 11.31 -2.23
C LEU A 54 7.18 10.24 -1.15
N TRP A 55 6.20 10.03 -0.29
CA TRP A 55 6.11 8.91 0.61
C TRP A 55 4.86 8.09 0.26
N SER A 56 5.03 6.79 0.03
CA SER A 56 3.94 5.88 -0.31
C SER A 56 3.88 4.74 0.72
N LEU A 57 2.69 4.51 1.29
CA LEU A 57 2.44 3.40 2.23
C LEU A 57 1.59 2.33 1.58
N ASN A 58 2.07 1.10 1.68
CA ASN A 58 1.43 -0.08 1.14
C ASN A 58 1.45 -1.25 2.14
N SER A 59 0.77 -2.35 1.82
CA SER A 59 0.88 -3.60 2.58
C SER A 59 1.74 -4.64 1.86
N GLY A 60 2.51 -5.41 2.61
CA GLY A 60 3.35 -6.47 2.06
C GLY A 60 2.54 -7.52 1.30
N ARG A 61 1.31 -7.83 1.76
CA ARG A 61 0.42 -8.75 1.05
C ARG A 61 0.10 -8.26 -0.37
N VAL A 62 -0.28 -7.00 -0.53
CA VAL A 62 -0.57 -6.42 -1.87
C VAL A 62 0.69 -6.48 -2.73
N GLN A 63 1.85 -6.13 -2.20
CA GLN A 63 3.10 -6.13 -2.94
C GLN A 63 3.55 -7.54 -3.34
N ALA A 64 3.42 -8.52 -2.45
CA ALA A 64 3.69 -9.93 -2.75
C ALA A 64 2.75 -10.46 -3.85
N LYS A 65 1.46 -10.12 -3.79
CA LYS A 65 0.45 -10.41 -4.82
C LYS A 65 0.84 -9.83 -6.19
N LEU A 66 1.41 -8.62 -6.21
CA LEU A 66 1.95 -7.98 -7.42
C LEU A 66 3.28 -8.59 -7.89
N GLY A 67 3.82 -9.55 -7.16
CA GLY A 67 4.97 -10.37 -7.57
C GLY A 67 6.33 -9.81 -7.18
N VAL A 68 6.44 -8.83 -6.28
CA VAL A 68 7.74 -8.23 -5.90
C VAL A 68 8.75 -9.23 -5.35
N ASN A 69 8.28 -10.36 -4.82
CA ASN A 69 9.14 -11.43 -4.31
C ASN A 69 9.95 -12.16 -5.38
N THR A 70 9.60 -11.99 -6.66
CA THR A 70 10.21 -12.69 -7.81
C THR A 70 10.55 -11.76 -8.97
N LYS A 71 10.26 -10.46 -8.85
CA LYS A 71 10.61 -9.46 -9.87
C LYS A 71 12.11 -9.21 -9.90
N GLU A 72 12.60 -8.81 -11.05
CA GLU A 72 13.94 -8.24 -11.21
C GLU A 72 14.05 -6.94 -10.42
N MET A 73 15.28 -6.62 -9.99
CA MET A 73 15.53 -5.39 -9.23
C MET A 73 15.27 -4.18 -10.12
N PRO A 74 14.45 -3.23 -9.65
CA PRO A 74 14.08 -2.04 -10.42
C PRO A 74 15.16 -0.95 -10.31
N ASP A 75 15.03 0.04 -11.19
CA ASP A 75 15.76 1.30 -11.03
C ASP A 75 15.24 2.09 -9.83
N LYS A 76 16.13 2.86 -9.22
CA LYS A 76 15.82 3.68 -8.05
C LYS A 76 14.90 4.85 -8.42
N THR A 77 13.88 5.09 -7.61
CA THR A 77 12.95 6.22 -7.74
C THR A 77 13.20 7.27 -6.64
N PRO A 78 12.69 8.50 -6.79
CA PRO A 78 12.76 9.50 -5.72
C PRO A 78 11.75 9.26 -4.59
N VAL A 79 10.89 8.24 -4.71
CA VAL A 79 9.83 7.92 -3.74
C VAL A 79 10.39 7.09 -2.60
N SER A 80 10.00 7.43 -1.38
CA SER A 80 10.24 6.63 -0.19
C SER A 80 9.04 5.71 0.05
N PHE A 81 9.30 4.43 0.34
CA PHE A 81 8.24 3.45 0.54
C PHE A 81 8.15 3.01 2.00
N VAL A 82 6.93 2.93 2.49
CA VAL A 82 6.58 2.33 3.79
C VAL A 82 5.75 1.09 3.53
N ILE A 83 6.22 -0.07 3.99
CA ILE A 83 5.48 -1.33 3.84
C ILE A 83 5.15 -1.88 5.22
N ILE A 84 3.87 -2.11 5.45
CA ILE A 84 3.40 -2.84 6.64
C ILE A 84 3.33 -4.32 6.27
N ASP A 85 4.20 -5.12 6.85
CA ASP A 85 4.27 -6.55 6.57
C ASP A 85 4.74 -7.37 7.77
N ASN A 86 4.18 -8.59 7.89
CA ASN A 86 4.66 -9.56 8.86
C ASN A 86 5.21 -10.83 8.17
N ASP A 87 4.57 -11.30 7.07
CA ASP A 87 4.82 -12.66 6.58
C ASP A 87 4.81 -12.80 5.05
N HIS A 88 4.58 -11.72 4.30
CA HIS A 88 4.35 -11.82 2.85
C HIS A 88 5.59 -11.52 2.01
N LEU A 89 6.44 -10.59 2.46
CA LEU A 89 7.69 -10.29 1.76
C LEU A 89 8.77 -11.30 2.17
N ASN A 90 9.37 -11.94 1.18
CA ASN A 90 10.60 -12.69 1.38
C ASN A 90 11.83 -11.76 1.25
N LYS A 91 13.04 -12.30 1.40
CA LYS A 91 14.28 -11.52 1.29
C LYS A 91 14.40 -10.78 -0.05
N ASN A 92 13.99 -11.39 -1.17
CA ASN A 92 14.02 -10.75 -2.48
C ASN A 92 13.03 -9.57 -2.57
N GLY A 93 11.84 -9.69 -1.97
CA GLY A 93 10.87 -8.60 -1.90
C GLY A 93 11.39 -7.41 -1.07
N VAL A 94 12.12 -7.68 0.01
CA VAL A 94 12.80 -6.64 0.80
C VAL A 94 13.89 -5.95 -0.05
N LEU A 95 14.76 -6.71 -0.70
CA LEU A 95 15.82 -6.19 -1.57
C LEU A 95 15.25 -5.41 -2.76
N TYR A 96 14.12 -5.84 -3.31
CA TYR A 96 13.40 -5.12 -4.36
C TYR A 96 13.06 -3.69 -3.91
N PHE A 97 12.50 -3.53 -2.70
CA PHE A 97 12.20 -2.20 -2.17
C PHE A 97 13.46 -1.40 -1.80
N CYS A 98 14.51 -2.04 -1.34
CA CYS A 98 15.80 -1.35 -1.12
C CYS A 98 16.38 -0.79 -2.43
N SER A 99 16.21 -1.51 -3.54
CA SER A 99 16.62 -1.03 -4.87
C SER A 99 15.73 0.11 -5.38
N LEU A 100 14.40 -0.05 -5.25
CA LEU A 100 13.40 0.89 -5.78
C LEU A 100 13.36 2.22 -5.04
N ALA A 101 13.39 2.17 -3.70
CA ALA A 101 13.06 3.29 -2.82
C ALA A 101 14.22 4.25 -2.59
N LYS A 102 13.89 5.55 -2.45
CA LYS A 102 14.82 6.50 -1.84
C LYS A 102 15.13 6.07 -0.41
N GLU A 103 14.10 5.93 0.42
CA GLU A 103 14.15 5.32 1.76
C GLU A 103 13.10 4.21 1.81
N PHE A 104 13.43 3.10 2.42
CA PHE A 104 12.50 2.00 2.63
C PHE A 104 12.29 1.76 4.12
N VAL A 105 11.07 1.97 4.60
CA VAL A 105 10.68 1.70 5.97
C VAL A 105 9.76 0.49 6.01
N LEU A 106 10.20 -0.55 6.68
CA LEU A 106 9.37 -1.72 6.99
C LEU A 106 8.77 -1.58 8.39
N ILE A 107 7.45 -1.68 8.50
CA ILE A 107 6.74 -1.75 9.78
C ILE A 107 6.32 -3.19 10.01
N THR A 108 6.82 -3.83 11.07
CA THR A 108 6.54 -5.24 11.34
C THR A 108 6.42 -5.55 12.83
N SER A 109 5.55 -6.50 13.18
CA SER A 109 5.50 -7.15 14.50
C SER A 109 6.21 -8.50 14.51
N ASN A 110 6.60 -9.03 13.36
CA ASN A 110 7.30 -10.30 13.23
C ASN A 110 8.79 -10.15 13.55
N ALA A 111 9.23 -10.72 14.66
CA ALA A 111 10.63 -10.70 15.08
C ALA A 111 11.57 -11.46 14.14
N ASN A 112 11.03 -12.36 13.32
CA ASN A 112 11.77 -13.21 12.38
C ASN A 112 11.56 -12.77 10.92
N HIS A 113 11.13 -11.52 10.70
CA HIS A 113 10.94 -11.02 9.35
C HIS A 113 12.27 -11.02 8.58
N PRO A 114 12.29 -11.47 7.28
CA PRO A 114 13.53 -11.54 6.48
C PRO A 114 14.30 -10.23 6.34
N ALA A 115 13.67 -9.09 6.58
CA ALA A 115 14.32 -7.79 6.54
C ALA A 115 15.41 -7.62 7.61
N PHE A 116 15.36 -8.35 8.71
CA PHE A 116 16.42 -8.31 9.72
C PHE A 116 17.74 -8.94 9.26
N ASP A 117 17.71 -9.73 8.17
CA ASP A 117 18.86 -10.37 7.54
C ASP A 117 19.36 -9.60 6.29
N VAL A 118 18.88 -8.36 6.09
CA VAL A 118 19.26 -7.49 4.97
C VAL A 118 20.04 -6.30 5.52
N ASP A 119 21.25 -6.09 4.99
CA ASP A 119 22.12 -4.96 5.34
C ASP A 119 22.18 -3.97 4.17
N GLU A 120 21.18 -3.09 4.12
CA GLU A 120 21.07 -2.02 3.12
C GLU A 120 20.89 -0.68 3.81
N SER A 121 21.66 0.32 3.39
CA SER A 121 21.77 1.62 4.08
C SER A 121 20.47 2.43 4.09
N ASN A 122 19.56 2.18 3.16
CA ASN A 122 18.26 2.83 3.04
C ASN A 122 17.10 1.99 3.59
N LEU A 123 17.40 0.85 4.24
CA LEU A 123 16.40 0.03 4.94
C LEU A 123 16.29 0.44 6.41
N HIS A 124 15.09 0.77 6.82
CA HIS A 124 14.76 1.09 8.21
C HIS A 124 13.63 0.17 8.69
N ILE A 125 13.70 -0.30 9.92
CA ILE A 125 12.70 -1.23 10.46
C ILE A 125 12.08 -0.65 11.72
N ILE A 126 10.79 -0.33 11.65
CA ILE A 126 9.96 0.03 12.80
C ILE A 126 9.35 -1.26 13.35
N ARG A 127 9.83 -1.67 14.53
CA ARG A 127 9.33 -2.87 15.19
C ARG A 127 8.18 -2.53 16.12
N GLN A 128 6.98 -3.03 15.80
CA GLN A 128 5.80 -2.82 16.62
C GLN A 128 5.53 -4.01 17.54
N ASN A 129 5.28 -3.74 18.82
CA ASN A 129 4.82 -4.75 19.79
C ASN A 129 3.28 -4.80 19.87
N GLY A 130 2.58 -4.34 18.80
CA GLY A 130 1.12 -4.27 18.72
C GLY A 130 0.66 -3.36 17.58
N PRO A 131 -0.64 -3.27 17.29
CA PRO A 131 -1.17 -2.65 16.07
C PRO A 131 -1.34 -1.12 16.15
N SER A 132 -0.47 -0.37 16.82
CA SER A 132 -0.61 1.08 16.86
C SER A 132 -0.04 1.74 15.59
N LEU A 133 -0.86 1.83 14.55
CA LEU A 133 -0.54 2.59 13.34
C LEU A 133 -0.21 4.05 13.64
N LYS A 134 -0.87 4.62 14.64
CA LYS A 134 -0.67 6.01 15.04
C LYS A 134 0.75 6.27 15.58
N GLU A 135 1.30 5.34 16.35
CA GLU A 135 2.68 5.45 16.84
C GLU A 135 3.70 5.27 15.70
N ALA A 136 3.47 4.31 14.80
CA ALA A 136 4.33 4.14 13.64
C ALA A 136 4.32 5.37 12.71
N LEU A 137 3.17 5.99 12.49
CA LEU A 137 3.09 7.23 11.73
C LEU A 137 3.81 8.39 12.43
N ALA A 138 3.73 8.48 13.76
CA ALA A 138 4.45 9.51 14.50
C ALA A 138 5.97 9.31 14.39
N GLU A 139 6.46 8.08 14.46
CA GLU A 139 7.86 7.73 14.27
C GLU A 139 8.33 8.04 12.84
N LEU A 140 7.51 7.74 11.82
CA LEU A 140 7.79 8.14 10.43
C LEU A 140 8.02 9.64 10.29
N LYS A 141 7.24 10.46 11.00
CA LYS A 141 7.41 11.91 10.97
C LYS A 141 8.65 12.36 11.73
N SER A 142 8.83 11.92 12.98
CA SER A 142 9.89 12.40 13.85
C SER A 142 11.28 11.93 13.42
N GLU A 143 11.42 10.67 13.01
CA GLU A 143 12.73 10.07 12.72
C GLU A 143 13.11 10.16 11.23
N TYR A 144 12.12 10.11 10.32
CA TYR A 144 12.38 10.04 8.87
C TYR A 144 11.90 11.28 8.12
N GLY A 145 11.34 12.28 8.80
CA GLY A 145 10.89 13.54 8.19
C GLY A 145 9.72 13.38 7.21
N CYS A 146 8.91 12.34 7.38
CA CYS A 146 7.72 12.12 6.58
C CYS A 146 6.63 13.12 6.97
N GLU A 147 6.46 14.20 6.24
CA GLU A 147 5.43 15.21 6.51
C GLU A 147 4.07 14.84 5.89
N ARG A 148 4.07 14.16 4.76
CA ARG A 148 2.88 13.74 4.01
C ARG A 148 3.12 12.35 3.43
N ILE A 149 2.07 11.51 3.43
CA ILE A 149 2.15 10.15 2.92
C ILE A 149 0.87 9.74 2.19
N THR A 150 1.03 9.18 1.01
CA THR A 150 -0.06 8.59 0.23
C THR A 150 -0.20 7.12 0.58
N ILE A 151 -1.42 6.68 0.88
CA ILE A 151 -1.75 5.31 1.26
C ILE A 151 -2.44 4.63 0.10
N GLN A 152 -1.86 3.51 -0.36
CA GLN A 152 -2.34 2.68 -1.46
C GLN A 152 -2.34 1.22 -1.00
N SER A 153 -3.27 0.85 -0.14
CA SER A 153 -3.27 -0.46 0.51
C SER A 153 -4.56 -1.26 0.31
N GLY A 154 -4.57 -2.51 0.78
CA GLY A 154 -5.76 -3.35 0.70
C GLY A 154 -6.85 -2.95 1.70
N GLY A 155 -8.10 -3.33 1.44
CA GLY A 155 -9.27 -2.94 2.21
C GLY A 155 -9.20 -3.20 3.70
N THR A 156 -8.50 -4.25 4.13
CA THR A 156 -8.32 -4.56 5.55
C THR A 156 -7.45 -3.50 6.25
N LEU A 157 -6.33 -3.10 5.64
CA LEU A 157 -5.46 -2.07 6.22
C LEU A 157 -6.14 -0.69 6.14
N ASN A 158 -6.81 -0.38 5.03
CA ASN A 158 -7.62 0.83 4.90
C ASN A 158 -8.68 0.92 6.00
N SER A 159 -9.30 -0.21 6.36
CA SER A 159 -10.27 -0.29 7.46
C SER A 159 -9.65 0.11 8.81
N LEU A 160 -8.43 -0.35 9.11
CA LEU A 160 -7.73 0.04 10.34
C LEU A 160 -7.43 1.54 10.37
N PHE A 161 -6.94 2.12 9.27
CA PHE A 161 -6.73 3.57 9.15
C PHE A 161 -8.02 4.36 9.38
N LEU A 162 -9.14 3.88 8.81
CA LEU A 162 -10.44 4.52 8.99
C LEU A 162 -10.91 4.48 10.44
N TYR A 163 -10.85 3.32 11.10
CA TYR A 163 -11.27 3.16 12.49
C TYR A 163 -10.43 3.97 13.46
N GLU A 164 -9.13 4.06 13.23
CA GLU A 164 -8.22 4.87 14.04
C GLU A 164 -8.26 6.36 13.67
N LYS A 165 -9.12 6.78 12.72
CA LYS A 165 -9.27 8.16 12.24
C LYS A 165 -7.94 8.74 11.76
N LEU A 166 -7.23 7.96 10.96
CA LEU A 166 -5.90 8.30 10.47
C LEU A 166 -5.91 8.82 9.02
N PHE A 167 -7.02 8.89 8.32
CA PHE A 167 -7.13 9.57 7.03
C PHE A 167 -7.44 11.04 7.22
N ASP A 168 -6.62 11.92 6.63
CA ASP A 168 -6.89 13.36 6.53
C ASP A 168 -7.60 13.68 5.20
N TYR A 169 -7.24 12.96 4.12
CA TYR A 169 -7.84 13.09 2.79
C TYR A 169 -8.13 11.73 2.18
N ILE A 170 -9.10 11.70 1.28
CA ILE A 170 -9.48 10.50 0.52
C ILE A 170 -9.71 10.92 -0.93
N ASP A 171 -8.85 10.44 -1.82
CA ASP A 171 -8.88 10.68 -3.26
C ASP A 171 -9.14 9.36 -3.99
N ILE A 172 -10.27 9.26 -4.68
CA ILE A 172 -10.70 8.03 -5.35
C ILE A 172 -10.88 8.27 -6.84
N VAL A 173 -10.19 7.46 -7.62
CA VAL A 173 -10.42 7.36 -9.07
C VAL A 173 -11.38 6.19 -9.31
N ILE A 174 -12.47 6.45 -10.02
CA ILE A 174 -13.50 5.45 -10.31
C ILE A 174 -13.37 4.98 -11.75
N ALA A 175 -13.02 3.72 -11.95
CA ALA A 175 -13.04 3.08 -13.26
C ALA A 175 -14.50 2.78 -13.68
N PRO A 176 -14.89 2.99 -14.94
CA PRO A 176 -16.26 2.80 -15.42
C PRO A 176 -16.59 1.31 -15.63
N VAL A 177 -16.46 0.50 -14.58
CA VAL A 177 -16.69 -0.94 -14.59
C VAL A 177 -17.39 -1.39 -13.31
N LEU A 178 -18.23 -2.40 -13.42
CA LEU A 178 -18.83 -3.15 -12.31
C LEU A 178 -18.17 -4.53 -12.25
N ILE A 179 -17.70 -4.91 -11.09
CA ILE A 179 -16.98 -6.19 -10.90
C ILE A 179 -17.88 -7.22 -10.19
N GLY A 180 -18.59 -6.80 -9.15
CA GLY A 180 -19.42 -7.71 -8.35
C GLY A 180 -18.59 -8.61 -7.44
N GLY A 181 -19.21 -9.75 -7.04
CA GLY A 181 -18.57 -10.73 -6.15
C GLY A 181 -18.65 -10.31 -4.68
N LYS A 182 -19.29 -11.17 -3.85
CA LYS A 182 -19.45 -10.90 -2.41
C LYS A 182 -18.09 -10.81 -1.70
N ASP A 183 -17.17 -11.71 -2.05
CA ASP A 183 -15.87 -11.86 -1.39
C ASP A 183 -14.74 -11.13 -2.12
N THR A 184 -15.05 -10.38 -3.19
CA THR A 184 -14.08 -9.53 -3.89
C THR A 184 -13.74 -8.34 -3.00
N PRO A 185 -12.44 -8.07 -2.73
CA PRO A 185 -11.98 -6.98 -1.87
C PRO A 185 -12.58 -5.63 -2.26
N THR A 186 -12.97 -4.87 -1.25
CA THR A 186 -13.51 -3.51 -1.40
C THR A 186 -12.52 -2.47 -0.86
N LEU A 187 -12.82 -1.20 -1.09
CA LEU A 187 -12.00 -0.09 -0.58
C LEU A 187 -11.80 -0.18 0.95
N ILE A 188 -12.82 -0.61 1.67
CA ILE A 188 -12.82 -0.79 3.12
C ILE A 188 -13.41 -2.18 3.45
N ASP A 189 -12.53 -3.10 3.87
CA ASP A 189 -12.92 -4.43 4.32
C ASP A 189 -12.73 -4.53 5.84
N GLY A 190 -13.78 -4.83 6.57
CA GLY A 190 -13.69 -4.95 8.02
C GLY A 190 -15.04 -4.86 8.70
N LYS A 191 -15.03 -4.37 9.93
CA LYS A 191 -16.27 -4.15 10.66
C LYS A 191 -17.09 -3.05 10.00
N SER A 192 -18.42 -3.17 10.01
CA SER A 192 -19.28 -2.10 9.56
C SER A 192 -19.26 -0.92 10.56
N LEU A 193 -19.66 0.28 10.09
CA LEU A 193 -19.61 1.51 10.89
C LEU A 193 -20.37 1.41 12.21
N LEU A 194 -21.42 0.59 12.25
CA LEU A 194 -22.31 0.42 13.41
C LEU A 194 -22.25 -0.98 14.04
N SER A 195 -21.18 -1.73 13.79
CA SER A 195 -20.98 -3.09 14.36
C SER A 195 -20.06 -3.08 15.58
#